data_66763812fb134432a9133dfc48385585
#
_entry.id   66763812fb134432a9133dfc48385585
#
_cell.length_a   1.000
_cell.length_b   1.000
_cell.length_c   1.000
_cell.angle_alpha   90.00
_cell.angle_beta   90.00
_cell.angle_gamma   90.00
#
_symmetry.space_group_name_H-M   'P 1'
#
loop_
_entity.id
_entity.type
_entity.pdbx_description
1 polymer ?
#
loop_
_entity_poly.entity_id
_entity_poly.type
_entity_poly.pdbx_seq_one_letter_code
_entity_poly.pdbx_strand_id
1 'polypeptide(L)'
;MAALSYCARQVRDFDNDRFLATLFAGDSVREDLFALYAFNLELAKIRETVSEPMIGRMRLQFWRDAVPGLVSGGPPSHAVAEPLSAAVRRADIPADQLHALIDARETDMDDVPPRNLSALEAYAEKTSSSVMALALRVLGEDPDRY
;
A
#
# COMPACT_ATOMS: atom_id res chain seq x y z
N MET A 1 -16.33 -19.79 12.17
CA MET A 1 -15.70 -18.50 11.78
C MET A 1 -14.78 -18.72 10.59
N ALA A 2 -14.92 -17.90 9.57
CA ALA A 2 -13.99 -17.93 8.45
C ALA A 2 -12.58 -17.50 8.92
N ALA A 3 -11.55 -18.17 8.41
CA ALA A 3 -10.18 -17.76 8.68
C ALA A 3 -9.89 -16.42 8.01
N LEU A 4 -9.11 -15.57 8.66
CA LEU A 4 -8.65 -14.31 8.07
C LEU A 4 -7.81 -14.57 6.82
N SER A 5 -7.97 -13.72 5.81
CA SER A 5 -7.10 -13.73 4.63
C SER A 5 -5.64 -13.44 5.00
N TYR A 6 -4.72 -13.72 4.08
CA TYR A 6 -3.31 -13.36 4.29
C TYR A 6 -3.15 -11.85 4.55
N CYS A 7 -3.77 -11.01 3.71
CA CYS A 7 -3.71 -9.56 3.87
C CYS A 7 -4.28 -9.10 5.22
N ALA A 8 -5.44 -9.63 5.63
CA ALA A 8 -6.05 -9.30 6.91
C ALA A 8 -5.13 -9.65 8.10
N ARG A 9 -4.47 -10.82 8.05
CA ARG A 9 -3.50 -11.21 9.09
C ARG A 9 -2.31 -10.26 9.14
N GLN A 10 -1.76 -9.89 7.98
CA GLN A 10 -0.64 -8.95 7.92
C GLN A 10 -1.02 -7.60 8.55
N VAL A 11 -2.18 -7.05 8.20
CA VAL A 11 -2.64 -5.78 8.76
C VAL A 11 -2.91 -5.91 10.27
N ARG A 12 -3.53 -6.99 10.72
CA ARG A 12 -3.74 -7.23 12.15
C ARG A 12 -2.44 -7.25 12.95
N ASP A 13 -1.42 -7.93 12.42
CA ASP A 13 -0.18 -8.19 13.15
C ASP A 13 0.79 -7.00 13.14
N PHE A 14 0.72 -6.13 12.12
CA PHE A 14 1.67 -5.04 11.90
C PHE A 14 1.07 -3.63 11.83
N ASP A 15 -0.26 -3.51 11.72
CA ASP A 15 -0.98 -2.25 11.70
C ASP A 15 -2.38 -2.44 12.32
N ASN A 16 -2.39 -2.76 13.61
CA ASN A 16 -3.60 -3.15 14.30
C ASN A 16 -4.67 -2.05 14.32
N ASP A 17 -4.28 -0.78 14.31
CA ASP A 17 -5.24 0.34 14.30
C ASP A 17 -6.04 0.35 13.01
N ARG A 18 -5.36 0.19 11.86
CA ARG A 18 -6.05 0.05 10.56
C ARG A 18 -6.83 -1.25 10.46
N PHE A 19 -6.35 -2.34 11.06
CA PHE A 19 -7.14 -3.58 11.13
C PHE A 19 -8.47 -3.36 11.84
N LEU A 20 -8.45 -2.79 13.04
CA LEU A 20 -9.65 -2.54 13.83
C LEU A 20 -10.59 -1.56 13.11
N ALA A 21 -10.07 -0.47 12.53
CA ALA A 21 -10.86 0.47 11.75
C ALA A 21 -11.55 -0.21 10.55
N THR A 22 -10.83 -1.10 9.85
CA THR A 22 -11.36 -1.81 8.67
C THR A 22 -12.52 -2.74 9.04
N LEU A 23 -12.60 -3.24 10.26
CA LEU A 23 -13.73 -4.09 10.68
C LEU A 23 -15.08 -3.36 10.65
N PHE A 24 -15.09 -2.03 10.68
CA PHE A 24 -16.30 -1.22 10.54
C PHE A 24 -16.74 -1.01 9.08
N ALA A 25 -15.89 -1.35 8.12
CA ALA A 25 -16.24 -1.28 6.70
C ALA A 25 -17.19 -2.42 6.31
N GLY A 26 -18.00 -2.19 5.28
CA GLY A 26 -18.89 -3.21 4.73
C GLY A 26 -18.11 -4.43 4.21
N ASP A 27 -18.70 -5.59 4.28
CA ASP A 27 -18.06 -6.85 3.89
C ASP A 27 -17.52 -6.84 2.45
N SER A 28 -18.23 -6.14 1.55
CA SER A 28 -17.85 -6.06 0.12
C SER A 28 -16.54 -5.33 -0.15
N VAL A 29 -16.10 -4.44 0.76
CA VAL A 29 -14.89 -3.62 0.58
C VAL A 29 -13.80 -3.92 1.61
N ARG A 30 -14.12 -4.69 2.64
CA ARG A 30 -13.19 -4.99 3.73
C ARG A 30 -11.92 -5.66 3.25
N GLU A 31 -12.03 -6.69 2.41
CA GLU A 31 -10.87 -7.40 1.86
C GLU A 31 -10.05 -6.52 0.92
N ASP A 32 -10.67 -5.59 0.21
CA ASP A 32 -9.97 -4.63 -0.64
C ASP A 32 -9.14 -3.64 0.19
N LEU A 33 -9.67 -3.18 1.32
CA LEU A 33 -8.92 -2.36 2.28
C LEU A 33 -7.74 -3.13 2.88
N PHE A 34 -7.93 -4.39 3.26
CA PHE A 34 -6.83 -5.23 3.75
C PHE A 34 -5.75 -5.43 2.69
N ALA A 35 -6.12 -5.62 1.44
CA ALA A 35 -5.15 -5.74 0.34
C ALA A 35 -4.34 -4.45 0.15
N LEU A 36 -5.00 -3.29 0.17
CA LEU A 36 -4.34 -1.98 0.07
C LEU A 36 -3.37 -1.75 1.24
N TYR A 37 -3.82 -1.99 2.47
CA TYR A 37 -2.98 -1.80 3.66
C TYR A 37 -1.85 -2.83 3.74
N ALA A 38 -2.07 -4.06 3.32
CA ALA A 38 -1.00 -5.07 3.22
C ALA A 38 0.06 -4.65 2.18
N PHE A 39 -0.35 -4.08 1.05
CA PHE A 39 0.58 -3.50 0.07
C PHE A 39 1.41 -2.36 0.69
N ASN A 40 0.78 -1.44 1.38
CA ASN A 40 1.50 -0.37 2.09
C ASN A 40 2.51 -0.94 3.10
N LEU A 41 2.15 -2.00 3.84
CA LEU A 41 3.06 -2.68 4.76
C LEU A 41 4.24 -3.33 4.04
N GLU A 42 4.01 -3.99 2.89
CA GLU A 42 5.09 -4.55 2.07
C GLU A 42 6.12 -3.48 1.70
N LEU A 43 5.66 -2.30 1.28
CA LEU A 43 6.54 -1.19 0.94
C LEU A 43 7.26 -0.62 2.17
N ALA A 44 6.54 -0.40 3.27
CA ALA A 44 7.09 0.18 4.48
C ALA A 44 8.15 -0.72 5.14
N LYS A 45 7.97 -2.03 5.08
CA LYS A 45 8.89 -3.00 5.69
C LYS A 45 10.18 -3.24 4.91
N ILE A 46 10.27 -2.81 3.66
CA ILE A 46 11.45 -3.08 2.83
C ILE A 46 12.71 -2.61 3.56
N ARG A 47 12.71 -1.39 4.09
CA ARG A 47 13.87 -0.83 4.79
C ARG A 47 14.24 -1.62 6.04
N GLU A 48 13.25 -2.13 6.76
CA GLU A 48 13.47 -2.89 8.00
C GLU A 48 13.99 -4.31 7.76
N THR A 49 13.66 -4.90 6.60
CA THR A 49 13.94 -6.31 6.29
C THR A 49 15.18 -6.50 5.42
N VAL A 50 15.80 -5.43 4.90
CA VAL A 50 16.98 -5.50 4.07
C VAL A 50 18.15 -4.78 4.73
N SER A 51 19.34 -5.39 4.68
CA SER A 51 20.58 -4.79 5.20
C SER A 51 21.26 -3.89 4.17
N GLU A 52 21.01 -4.11 2.89
CA GLU A 52 21.65 -3.40 1.78
C GLU A 52 20.63 -2.58 0.99
N PRO A 53 20.89 -1.27 0.76
CA PRO A 53 19.99 -0.40 -0.03
C PRO A 53 19.68 -0.94 -1.42
N MET A 54 20.63 -1.61 -2.08
CA MET A 54 20.44 -2.20 -3.39
C MET A 54 19.34 -3.27 -3.39
N ILE A 55 19.30 -4.12 -2.39
CA ILE A 55 18.26 -5.16 -2.25
C ILE A 55 16.90 -4.49 -2.03
N GLY A 56 16.84 -3.43 -1.23
CA GLY A 56 15.62 -2.65 -1.04
C GLY A 56 15.10 -2.05 -2.35
N ARG A 57 15.98 -1.46 -3.16
CA ARG A 57 15.62 -0.92 -4.48
C ARG A 57 15.14 -2.01 -5.44
N MET A 58 15.72 -3.21 -5.40
CA MET A 58 15.26 -4.35 -6.20
C MET A 58 13.84 -4.78 -5.79
N ARG A 59 13.50 -4.76 -4.50
CA ARG A 59 12.13 -5.05 -4.03
C ARG A 59 11.14 -3.97 -4.44
N LEU A 60 11.52 -2.70 -4.41
CA LEU A 60 10.69 -1.62 -4.95
C LEU A 60 10.49 -1.79 -6.46
N GLN A 61 11.54 -2.19 -7.18
CA GLN A 61 11.44 -2.45 -8.63
C GLN A 61 10.48 -3.60 -8.93
N PHE A 62 10.48 -4.66 -8.13
CA PHE A 62 9.48 -5.73 -8.27
C PHE A 62 8.06 -5.16 -8.26
N TRP A 63 7.75 -4.27 -7.32
CA TRP A 63 6.43 -3.66 -7.24
C TRP A 63 6.15 -2.71 -8.40
N ARG A 64 7.13 -1.95 -8.87
CA ARG A 64 6.98 -1.11 -10.08
C ARG A 64 6.64 -1.97 -11.30
N ASP A 65 7.34 -3.07 -11.47
CA ASP A 65 7.11 -4.01 -12.58
C ASP A 65 5.76 -4.72 -12.47
N ALA A 66 5.23 -4.88 -11.25
CA ALA A 66 3.93 -5.48 -11.03
C ALA A 66 2.75 -4.56 -11.38
N VAL A 67 2.92 -3.23 -11.34
CA VAL A 67 1.82 -2.26 -11.50
C VAL A 67 1.00 -2.48 -12.78
N PRO A 68 1.58 -2.68 -13.98
CA PRO A 68 0.77 -2.96 -15.17
C PRO A 68 -0.16 -4.16 -15.01
N GLY A 69 0.32 -5.23 -14.39
CA GLY A 69 -0.47 -6.43 -14.11
C GLY A 69 -1.56 -6.19 -13.05
N LEU A 70 -1.27 -5.39 -12.02
CA LEU A 70 -2.25 -5.01 -11.00
C LEU A 70 -3.45 -4.29 -11.63
N VAL A 71 -3.21 -3.41 -12.57
CA VAL A 71 -4.25 -2.62 -13.25
C VAL A 71 -4.99 -3.46 -14.29
N SER A 72 -4.29 -4.31 -15.05
CA SER A 72 -4.88 -5.10 -16.13
C SER A 72 -5.54 -6.41 -15.70
N GLY A 73 -5.32 -6.87 -14.47
CA GLY A 73 -5.83 -8.14 -13.96
C GLY A 73 -4.90 -9.34 -14.20
N GLY A 74 -3.62 -9.09 -14.55
CA GLY A 74 -2.56 -10.09 -14.67
C GLY A 74 -1.44 -9.89 -13.63
N PRO A 75 -1.75 -9.90 -12.32
CA PRO A 75 -0.74 -9.69 -11.28
C PRO A 75 0.26 -10.84 -11.23
N PRO A 76 1.47 -10.60 -10.69
CA PRO A 76 2.38 -11.69 -10.39
C PRO A 76 1.79 -12.61 -9.32
N SER A 77 2.24 -13.86 -9.27
CA SER A 77 1.86 -14.81 -8.22
C SER A 77 2.49 -14.38 -6.89
N HIS A 78 1.71 -13.66 -6.09
CA HIS A 78 2.13 -13.11 -4.81
C HIS A 78 0.93 -12.92 -3.89
N ALA A 79 1.06 -13.27 -2.62
CA ALA A 79 -0.04 -13.28 -1.65
C ALA A 79 -0.75 -11.93 -1.47
N VAL A 80 -0.06 -10.82 -1.74
CA VAL A 80 -0.63 -9.46 -1.69
C VAL A 80 -1.01 -8.96 -3.09
N ALA A 81 -0.22 -9.26 -4.12
CA ALA A 81 -0.45 -8.72 -5.47
C ALA A 81 -1.78 -9.20 -6.07
N GLU A 82 -2.15 -10.46 -5.87
CA GLU A 82 -3.40 -11.00 -6.41
C GLU A 82 -4.64 -10.31 -5.81
N PRO A 83 -4.83 -10.24 -4.47
CA PRO A 83 -5.95 -9.51 -3.91
C PRO A 83 -5.87 -8.00 -4.14
N LEU A 84 -4.68 -7.42 -4.21
CA LEU A 84 -4.49 -6.01 -4.54
C LEU A 84 -4.97 -5.70 -5.95
N SER A 85 -4.69 -6.56 -6.93
CA SER A 85 -5.17 -6.38 -8.31
C SER A 85 -6.69 -6.32 -8.36
N ALA A 86 -7.37 -7.18 -7.62
CA ALA A 86 -8.83 -7.15 -7.54
C ALA A 86 -9.35 -5.84 -6.94
N ALA A 87 -8.72 -5.35 -5.86
CA ALA A 87 -9.07 -4.09 -5.22
C ALA A 87 -8.82 -2.88 -6.15
N VAL A 88 -7.66 -2.84 -6.80
CA VAL A 88 -7.27 -1.78 -7.75
C VAL A 88 -8.28 -1.67 -8.89
N ARG A 89 -8.71 -2.78 -9.44
CA ARG A 89 -9.67 -2.80 -10.55
C ARG A 89 -11.09 -2.41 -10.12
N ARG A 90 -11.54 -2.85 -8.93
CA ARG A 90 -12.86 -2.48 -8.40
C ARG A 90 -12.96 -0.99 -8.06
N ALA A 91 -11.89 -0.42 -7.50
CA ALA A 91 -11.85 0.98 -7.10
C ALA A 91 -11.33 1.92 -8.21
N ASP A 92 -11.00 1.37 -9.38
CA ASP A 92 -10.44 2.11 -10.52
C ASP A 92 -9.23 2.98 -10.10
N ILE A 93 -8.28 2.36 -9.38
CA ILE A 93 -7.07 3.04 -8.92
C ILE A 93 -6.10 3.19 -10.09
N PRO A 94 -5.70 4.43 -10.45
CA PRO A 94 -4.76 4.66 -11.54
C PRO A 94 -3.36 4.13 -11.24
N ALA A 95 -2.65 3.68 -12.28
CA ALA A 95 -1.28 3.16 -12.16
C ALA A 95 -0.30 4.19 -11.57
N ASP A 96 -0.45 5.47 -11.90
CA ASP A 96 0.40 6.55 -11.41
C ASP A 96 0.30 6.72 -9.89
N GLN A 97 -0.87 6.50 -9.29
CA GLN A 97 -1.03 6.56 -7.83
C GLN A 97 -0.34 5.37 -7.14
N LEU A 98 -0.32 4.20 -7.76
CA LEU A 98 0.44 3.05 -7.25
C LEU A 98 1.95 3.30 -7.37
N HIS A 99 2.40 3.82 -8.51
CA HIS A 99 3.80 4.20 -8.67
C HIS A 99 4.24 5.26 -7.67
N ALA A 100 3.41 6.26 -7.40
CA ALA A 100 3.70 7.31 -6.43
C ALA A 100 3.93 6.74 -5.01
N LEU A 101 3.15 5.75 -4.58
CA LEU A 101 3.37 5.08 -3.29
C LEU A 101 4.70 4.32 -3.25
N ILE A 102 5.05 3.62 -4.33
CA ILE A 102 6.30 2.88 -4.43
C ILE A 102 7.49 3.84 -4.41
N ASP A 103 7.44 4.89 -5.22
CA ASP A 103 8.51 5.87 -5.36
C ASP A 103 8.73 6.69 -4.08
N ALA A 104 7.68 6.93 -3.30
CA ALA A 104 7.79 7.60 -2.01
C ALA A 104 8.69 6.85 -1.01
N ARG A 105 8.85 5.55 -1.17
CA ARG A 105 9.71 4.71 -0.32
C ARG A 105 11.17 4.64 -0.79
N GLU A 106 11.50 5.19 -1.94
CA GLU A 106 12.87 5.19 -2.45
C GLU A 106 13.83 5.88 -1.48
N THR A 107 13.40 6.99 -0.88
CA THR A 107 14.20 7.76 0.09
C THR A 107 14.49 7.00 1.38
N ASP A 108 13.67 6.00 1.74
CA ASP A 108 13.91 5.16 2.91
C ASP A 108 15.23 4.35 2.78
N MET A 109 15.67 4.14 1.53
CA MET A 109 16.89 3.37 1.24
C MET A 109 18.18 4.15 1.48
N ASP A 110 18.11 5.48 1.53
CA ASP A 110 19.30 6.34 1.62
C ASP A 110 19.70 6.70 3.06
N ASP A 111 18.92 6.30 4.06
CA ASP A 111 19.19 6.53 5.48
C ASP A 111 19.39 8.02 5.84
N VAL A 112 18.79 8.90 5.05
CA VAL A 112 18.90 10.35 5.22
C VAL A 112 17.61 10.89 5.82
N PRO A 113 17.65 11.46 7.04
CA PRO A 113 16.45 12.04 7.64
C PRO A 113 15.96 13.26 6.86
N PRO A 114 14.65 13.60 6.96
CA PRO A 114 14.13 14.84 6.38
C PRO A 114 14.91 16.07 6.88
N ARG A 115 15.25 16.97 5.98
CA ARG A 115 16.10 18.13 6.28
C ARG A 115 15.41 19.18 7.18
N ASN A 116 14.09 19.24 7.14
CA ASN A 116 13.26 20.20 7.87
C ASN A 116 11.82 19.69 7.98
N LEU A 117 10.97 20.44 8.69
CA LEU A 117 9.57 20.08 8.90
C LEU A 117 8.81 19.96 7.57
N SER A 118 9.02 20.86 6.63
CA SER A 118 8.35 20.82 5.32
C SER A 118 8.69 19.56 4.53
N ALA A 119 9.94 19.11 4.58
CA ALA A 119 10.35 17.83 3.96
C ALA A 119 9.72 16.62 4.66
N LEU A 120 9.58 16.66 5.98
CA LEU A 120 8.90 15.63 6.76
C LEU A 120 7.41 15.58 6.43
N GLU A 121 6.74 16.72 6.35
CA GLU A 121 5.34 16.84 5.97
C GLU A 121 5.11 16.29 4.55
N ALA A 122 5.97 16.65 3.59
CA ALA A 122 5.90 16.15 2.23
C ALA A 122 6.10 14.62 2.15
N TYR A 123 6.99 14.06 2.97
CA TYR A 123 7.17 12.62 3.08
C TYR A 123 5.93 11.94 3.67
N ALA A 124 5.39 12.47 4.76
CA ALA A 124 4.18 11.95 5.38
C ALA A 124 2.97 11.98 4.43
N GLU A 125 2.84 13.05 3.64
CA GLU A 125 1.80 13.17 2.63
C GLU A 125 1.89 12.06 1.57
N LYS A 126 3.07 11.83 1.04
CA LYS A 126 3.30 10.80 0.02
C LYS A 126 3.15 9.39 0.54
N THR A 127 3.48 9.11 1.79
CA THR A 127 3.50 7.77 2.35
C THR A 127 2.26 7.41 3.17
N SER A 128 1.57 8.37 3.76
CA SER A 128 0.41 8.15 4.63
C SER A 128 -0.87 8.73 4.06
N SER A 129 -0.88 10.02 3.72
CA SER A 129 -2.09 10.68 3.18
C SER A 129 -2.51 10.07 1.85
N SER A 130 -1.56 9.70 1.00
CA SER A 130 -1.84 9.02 -0.27
C SER A 130 -2.51 7.66 -0.05
N VAL A 131 -2.11 6.90 0.96
CA VAL A 131 -2.76 5.62 1.30
C VAL A 131 -4.20 5.86 1.76
N MET A 132 -4.43 6.91 2.56
CA MET A 132 -5.78 7.27 3.00
C MET A 132 -6.67 7.67 1.81
N ALA A 133 -6.15 8.45 0.86
CA ALA A 133 -6.87 8.81 -0.35
C ALA A 133 -7.29 7.58 -1.18
N LEU A 134 -6.40 6.58 -1.29
CA LEU A 134 -6.74 5.32 -1.96
C LEU A 134 -7.77 4.50 -1.16
N ALA A 135 -7.69 4.51 0.16
CA ALA A 135 -8.70 3.86 1.00
C ALA A 135 -10.09 4.48 0.82
N LEU A 136 -10.19 5.82 0.71
CA LEU A 136 -11.44 6.50 0.39
C LEU A 136 -11.99 6.07 -0.98
N ARG A 137 -11.15 5.94 -2.00
CA ARG A 137 -11.58 5.39 -3.31
C ARG A 137 -12.14 3.97 -3.18
N VAL A 138 -11.48 3.11 -2.41
CA VAL A 138 -11.96 1.74 -2.15
C VAL A 138 -13.33 1.75 -1.48
N LEU A 139 -13.57 2.73 -0.60
CA LEU A 139 -14.88 2.93 0.05
C LEU A 139 -15.93 3.57 -0.86
N GLY A 140 -15.56 3.99 -2.08
CA GLY A 140 -16.45 4.65 -3.02
C GLY A 140 -16.61 6.16 -2.77
N GLU A 141 -15.71 6.74 -1.98
CA GLU A 141 -15.71 8.17 -1.67
C GLU A 141 -14.72 8.93 -2.57
N ASP A 142 -15.00 10.22 -2.77
CA ASP A 142 -14.10 11.10 -3.51
C ASP A 142 -13.06 11.70 -2.55
N PRO A 143 -11.76 11.37 -2.72
CA PRO A 143 -10.71 11.89 -1.84
C PRO A 143 -10.60 13.42 -1.84
N ASP A 144 -10.96 14.08 -2.95
CA ASP A 144 -10.86 15.54 -3.10
C ASP A 144 -11.91 16.32 -2.29
N ARG A 145 -12.84 15.61 -1.63
CA ARG A 145 -13.83 16.23 -0.75
C ARG A 145 -13.35 16.46 0.68
N TYR A 146 -12.21 15.91 1.05
CA TYR A 146 -11.65 15.93 2.40
C TYR A 146 -10.24 16.53 2.41
#